data_3e1827d5cbe84343830a988ab8637f30
#
_entry.id   3e1827d5cbe84343830a988ab8637f30
#
_cell.length_a   1.000
_cell.length_b   1.000
_cell.length_c   1.000
_cell.angle_alpha   90.00
_cell.angle_beta   90.00
_cell.angle_gamma   90.00
#
_symmetry.space_group_name_H-M   'P 1'
#
loop_
_entity.id
_entity.type
_entity.pdbx_description
1 polymer ?
#
loop_
_entity_poly.entity_id
_entity_poly.type
_entity_poly.pdbx_seq_one_letter_code
_entity_poly.pdbx_strand_id
1 'polypeptide(L)'
;LIVGARSGSIQLLLYSVFRMGNATNNISWKSYQDIAQQKGIKWTIPISLGDSHRGFRVMGTSRDYFSVYQYGEKRTLKFSSGSQFEGVFDAVIGSEVANSLNYAIGDEVIISHGTGSTSFAQHKDKPFVISGILKHTGTPVDRTIHVSLAGIEAMHVNWQGAVKKRKASKALTESNLQPESITAFLVGLDSKIVSFKMQRYINQYSPEPLLAIFPGIALH
;
A
#
# COMPACT_ATOMS: atom_id res chain seq x y z
N LEU A 1 -5.25 -7.26 -12.64
CA LEU A 1 -5.74 -5.90 -12.88
C LEU A 1 -5.17 -4.94 -11.85
N ILE A 2 -5.08 -3.67 -12.22
CA ILE A 2 -4.85 -2.55 -11.31
C ILE A 2 -6.12 -1.71 -11.33
N VAL A 3 -6.62 -1.37 -10.14
CA VAL A 3 -7.86 -0.61 -9.97
C VAL A 3 -7.57 0.66 -9.19
N GLY A 4 -8.09 1.78 -9.68
CA GLY A 4 -8.01 3.08 -9.03
C GLY A 4 -9.26 3.91 -9.28
N ALA A 5 -9.32 5.11 -8.69
CA ALA A 5 -10.35 6.08 -9.05
C ALA A 5 -10.22 6.43 -10.54
N ARG A 6 -11.35 6.68 -11.20
CA ARG A 6 -11.38 6.96 -12.63
C ARG A 6 -10.52 8.18 -12.96
N SER A 7 -9.46 7.93 -13.71
CA SER A 7 -8.47 8.89 -14.17
C SER A 7 -7.86 8.40 -15.49
N GLY A 8 -6.74 8.96 -15.93
CA GLY A 8 -6.00 8.38 -17.06
C GLY A 8 -5.34 7.04 -16.70
N SER A 9 -5.39 6.06 -17.61
CA SER A 9 -4.77 4.74 -17.40
C SER A 9 -3.26 4.84 -17.14
N ILE A 10 -2.58 5.75 -17.82
CA ILE A 10 -1.14 6.02 -17.60
C ILE A 10 -0.89 6.58 -16.20
N GLN A 11 -1.73 7.50 -15.72
CA GLN A 11 -1.60 8.05 -14.37
C GLN A 11 -1.76 6.95 -13.32
N LEU A 12 -2.79 6.10 -13.46
CA LEU A 12 -3.01 4.97 -12.56
C LEU A 12 -1.79 4.03 -12.53
N LEU A 13 -1.22 3.73 -13.68
CA LEU A 13 -0.01 2.92 -13.78
C LEU A 13 1.20 3.60 -13.11
N LEU A 14 1.42 4.89 -13.37
CA LEU A 14 2.55 5.64 -12.84
C LEU A 14 2.56 5.64 -11.31
N TYR A 15 1.46 5.99 -10.64
CA TYR A 15 1.51 6.02 -9.18
C TYR A 15 1.43 4.64 -8.54
N SER A 16 0.67 3.69 -9.12
CA SER A 16 0.46 2.38 -8.49
C SER A 16 1.62 1.39 -8.69
N VAL A 17 2.32 1.45 -9.82
CA VAL A 17 3.43 0.54 -10.16
C VAL A 17 4.77 1.25 -10.04
N PHE A 18 4.93 2.40 -10.69
CA PHE A 18 6.20 3.12 -10.76
C PHE A 18 6.45 4.03 -9.56
N ARG A 19 5.46 4.20 -8.67
CA ARG A 19 5.55 5.09 -7.49
C ARG A 19 5.84 6.55 -7.87
N MET A 20 5.38 6.98 -9.05
CA MET A 20 5.57 8.32 -9.59
C MET A 20 4.24 9.09 -9.62
N GLY A 21 4.27 10.36 -9.24
CA GLY A 21 3.06 11.17 -9.17
C GLY A 21 2.15 10.80 -8.00
N ASN A 22 0.97 11.38 -7.95
CA ASN A 22 -0.03 11.16 -6.92
C ASN A 22 -1.40 10.90 -7.55
N ALA A 23 -2.24 10.11 -6.88
CA ALA A 23 -3.63 10.00 -7.24
C ALA A 23 -4.36 11.31 -6.90
N THR A 24 -5.26 11.74 -7.78
CA THR A 24 -6.12 12.90 -7.53
C THR A 24 -7.30 12.58 -6.62
N ASN A 25 -7.76 11.32 -6.64
CA ASN A 25 -8.87 10.82 -5.84
C ASN A 25 -8.52 9.45 -5.28
N ASN A 26 -9.09 9.14 -4.11
CA ASN A 26 -9.02 7.83 -3.48
C ASN A 26 -10.27 7.01 -3.81
N ILE A 27 -10.20 5.73 -3.51
CA ILE A 27 -11.31 4.77 -3.57
C ILE A 27 -11.81 4.56 -2.15
N SER A 28 -13.13 4.54 -1.93
CA SER A 28 -13.69 4.20 -0.63
C SER A 28 -13.34 2.75 -0.25
N TRP A 29 -13.09 2.53 1.04
CA TRP A 29 -12.84 1.18 1.56
C TRP A 29 -14.00 0.23 1.29
N LYS A 30 -15.22 0.75 1.33
CA LYS A 30 -16.43 -0.02 1.00
C LYS A 30 -16.42 -0.53 -0.42
N SER A 31 -16.11 0.31 -1.41
CA SER A 31 -16.01 -0.11 -2.82
C SER A 31 -14.93 -1.16 -3.02
N TYR A 32 -13.78 -1.01 -2.36
CA TYR A 32 -12.73 -2.04 -2.36
C TYR A 32 -13.25 -3.38 -1.82
N GLN A 33 -13.92 -3.37 -0.67
CA GLN A 33 -14.48 -4.59 -0.06
C GLN A 33 -15.54 -5.25 -0.95
N ASP A 34 -16.44 -4.47 -1.52
CA ASP A 34 -17.49 -4.97 -2.42
C ASP A 34 -16.89 -5.67 -3.66
N ILE A 35 -15.83 -5.09 -4.23
CA ILE A 35 -15.15 -5.69 -5.37
C ILE A 35 -14.35 -6.91 -4.96
N ALA A 36 -13.63 -6.85 -3.84
CA ALA A 36 -12.80 -7.96 -3.36
C ALA A 36 -13.60 -9.26 -3.10
N GLN A 37 -14.89 -9.15 -2.85
CA GLN A 37 -15.79 -10.29 -2.62
C GLN A 37 -16.39 -10.88 -3.90
N GLN A 38 -16.13 -10.30 -5.07
CA GLN A 38 -16.69 -10.78 -6.33
C GLN A 38 -16.15 -12.15 -6.71
N LYS A 39 -17.04 -12.99 -7.29
CA LYS A 39 -16.67 -14.32 -7.75
C LYS A 39 -15.59 -14.23 -8.84
N GLY A 40 -14.59 -15.09 -8.76
CA GLY A 40 -13.48 -15.15 -9.72
C GLY A 40 -12.25 -14.34 -9.32
N ILE A 41 -12.33 -13.62 -8.21
CA ILE A 41 -11.15 -12.97 -7.61
C ILE A 41 -10.40 -13.98 -6.74
N LYS A 42 -9.12 -14.14 -7.01
CA LYS A 42 -8.20 -14.97 -6.23
C LYS A 42 -7.64 -14.25 -5.01
N TRP A 43 -7.22 -13.02 -5.22
CA TRP A 43 -6.63 -12.17 -4.20
C TRP A 43 -6.75 -10.70 -4.59
N THR A 44 -6.69 -9.85 -3.60
CA THR A 44 -6.57 -8.41 -3.77
C THR A 44 -5.47 -7.86 -2.87
N ILE A 45 -4.77 -6.83 -3.33
CA ILE A 45 -3.75 -6.13 -2.57
C ILE A 45 -4.13 -4.65 -2.54
N PRO A 46 -4.60 -4.11 -1.41
CA PRO A 46 -4.87 -2.68 -1.28
C PRO A 46 -3.55 -1.90 -1.22
N ILE A 47 -3.57 -0.69 -1.76
CA ILE A 47 -2.42 0.21 -1.81
C ILE A 47 -2.85 1.59 -1.35
N SER A 48 -2.19 2.12 -0.34
CA SER A 48 -2.33 3.50 0.13
C SER A 48 -1.00 4.23 -0.06
N LEU A 49 -1.03 5.32 -0.82
CA LEU A 49 0.11 6.17 -1.12
C LEU A 49 -0.19 7.60 -0.67
N GLY A 50 0.84 8.38 -0.44
CA GLY A 50 0.69 9.79 -0.02
C GLY A 50 1.73 10.20 1.01
N ASP A 51 2.45 9.24 1.56
CA ASP A 51 3.46 9.44 2.58
C ASP A 51 4.88 9.17 2.06
N SER A 52 5.86 9.68 2.77
CA SER A 52 7.27 9.52 2.43
C SER A 52 8.17 9.49 3.66
N HIS A 53 9.38 9.03 3.46
CA HIS A 53 10.47 9.11 4.44
C HIS A 53 11.77 9.39 3.70
N ARG A 54 12.41 10.52 3.97
CA ARG A 54 13.71 10.92 3.39
C ARG A 54 13.78 10.74 1.87
N GLY A 55 12.71 11.12 1.15
CA GLY A 55 12.62 11.03 -0.30
C GLY A 55 12.20 9.67 -0.86
N PHE A 56 12.01 8.65 -0.03
CA PHE A 56 11.45 7.37 -0.41
C PHE A 56 9.93 7.33 -0.17
N ARG A 57 9.20 6.71 -1.09
CA ARG A 57 7.76 6.53 -0.95
C ARG A 57 7.42 5.51 0.14
N VAL A 58 6.41 5.84 0.92
CA VAL A 58 5.77 4.92 1.86
C VAL A 58 4.49 4.40 1.22
N MET A 59 4.32 3.09 1.25
CA MET A 59 3.14 2.39 0.75
C MET A 59 2.48 1.61 1.87
N GLY A 60 1.25 2.00 2.23
CA GLY A 60 0.40 1.19 3.07
C GLY A 60 -0.19 0.03 2.26
N THR A 61 -0.15 -1.18 2.79
CA THR A 61 -0.66 -2.37 2.12
C THR A 61 -1.02 -3.48 3.11
N SER A 62 -1.45 -4.64 2.62
CA SER A 62 -1.72 -5.84 3.40
C SER A 62 -0.53 -6.80 3.40
N ARG A 63 -0.54 -7.77 4.33
CA ARG A 63 0.47 -8.84 4.40
C ARG A 63 0.51 -9.70 3.15
N ASP A 64 -0.61 -9.85 2.47
CA ASP A 64 -0.73 -10.62 1.22
C ASP A 64 0.19 -10.08 0.11
N TYR A 65 0.55 -8.80 0.15
CA TYR A 65 1.52 -8.22 -0.79
C TYR A 65 2.80 -9.05 -0.87
N PHE A 66 3.35 -9.47 0.27
CA PHE A 66 4.62 -10.21 0.31
C PHE A 66 4.52 -11.65 -0.18
N SER A 67 3.33 -12.23 -0.17
CA SER A 67 3.09 -13.62 -0.57
C SER A 67 2.59 -13.78 -1.99
N VAL A 68 1.77 -12.85 -2.51
CA VAL A 68 1.11 -13.00 -3.80
C VAL A 68 1.62 -12.03 -4.89
N TYR A 69 2.26 -10.91 -4.51
CA TYR A 69 2.81 -9.97 -5.50
C TYR A 69 3.95 -10.60 -6.29
N GLN A 70 3.88 -10.43 -7.61
CA GLN A 70 4.89 -10.93 -8.54
C GLN A 70 5.39 -9.81 -9.43
N TYR A 71 6.69 -9.85 -9.75
CA TYR A 71 7.35 -8.93 -10.64
C TYR A 71 8.15 -9.66 -11.72
N GLY A 72 8.43 -8.97 -12.84
CA GLY A 72 9.16 -9.54 -13.97
C GLY A 72 8.51 -10.85 -14.45
N GLU A 73 9.29 -11.89 -14.60
CA GLU A 73 8.84 -13.22 -15.03
C GLU A 73 8.23 -14.03 -13.86
N LYS A 74 7.20 -13.49 -13.20
CA LYS A 74 6.49 -14.12 -12.09
C LYS A 74 7.36 -14.42 -10.86
N ARG A 75 8.40 -13.62 -10.64
CA ARG A 75 9.23 -13.73 -9.44
C ARG A 75 8.49 -13.19 -8.22
N THR A 76 8.60 -13.87 -7.10
CA THR A 76 8.02 -13.47 -5.83
C THR A 76 9.00 -12.64 -5.00
N LEU A 77 8.48 -11.79 -4.12
CA LEU A 77 9.30 -11.04 -3.17
C LEU A 77 9.98 -12.01 -2.18
N LYS A 78 11.23 -11.73 -1.85
CA LYS A 78 12.00 -12.47 -0.86
C LYS A 78 12.65 -11.52 0.12
N PHE A 79 12.79 -11.96 1.36
CA PHE A 79 13.49 -11.20 2.39
C PHE A 79 14.98 -11.52 2.36
N SER A 80 15.82 -10.49 2.48
CA SER A 80 17.25 -10.65 2.77
C SER A 80 17.50 -10.72 4.27
N SER A 81 16.67 -10.06 5.08
CA SER A 81 16.69 -10.08 6.53
C SER A 81 15.29 -9.90 7.09
N GLY A 82 15.02 -10.45 8.28
CA GLY A 82 13.75 -10.31 8.96
C GLY A 82 12.57 -10.93 8.23
N SER A 83 11.39 -10.39 8.47
CA SER A 83 10.11 -10.88 7.96
C SER A 83 9.15 -9.74 7.65
N GLN A 84 7.98 -10.09 7.09
CA GLN A 84 6.87 -9.14 6.91
C GLN A 84 6.45 -8.54 8.27
N PHE A 85 5.68 -7.46 8.22
CA PHE A 85 5.19 -6.84 9.45
C PHE A 85 4.22 -7.76 10.21
N GLU A 86 4.39 -7.80 11.53
CA GLU A 86 3.53 -8.48 12.48
C GLU A 86 2.75 -7.48 13.33
N GLY A 87 3.42 -6.40 13.74
CA GLY A 87 2.86 -5.30 14.48
C GLY A 87 2.34 -4.16 13.59
N VAL A 88 1.48 -3.33 14.18
CA VAL A 88 0.87 -2.18 13.49
C VAL A 88 1.92 -1.18 13.01
N PHE A 89 3.00 -0.98 13.77
CA PHE A 89 4.08 -0.05 13.45
C PHE A 89 5.34 -0.72 12.90
N ASP A 90 5.21 -1.87 12.28
CA ASP A 90 6.31 -2.51 11.57
C ASP A 90 6.45 -1.95 10.15
N ALA A 91 7.68 -1.90 9.65
CA ALA A 91 8.00 -1.50 8.29
C ALA A 91 8.87 -2.56 7.60
N VAL A 92 8.55 -2.83 6.35
CA VAL A 92 9.39 -3.63 5.45
C VAL A 92 9.95 -2.73 4.37
N ILE A 93 11.26 -2.65 4.27
CA ILE A 93 11.94 -1.73 3.35
C ILE A 93 12.54 -2.46 2.14
N GLY A 94 12.55 -1.77 1.00
CA GLY A 94 13.23 -2.23 -0.19
C GLY A 94 14.76 -2.17 -0.04
N SER A 95 15.47 -2.90 -0.89
CA SER A 95 16.93 -3.03 -0.81
C SER A 95 17.66 -1.70 -0.98
N GLU A 96 17.18 -0.83 -1.86
CA GLU A 96 17.80 0.48 -2.10
C GLU A 96 17.56 1.44 -0.94
N VAL A 97 16.40 1.37 -0.28
CA VAL A 97 16.14 2.14 0.96
C VAL A 97 17.14 1.75 2.03
N ALA A 98 17.31 0.44 2.27
CA ALA A 98 18.25 -0.07 3.27
C ALA A 98 19.69 0.39 2.99
N ASN A 99 20.13 0.25 1.74
CA ASN A 99 21.51 0.62 1.35
C ASN A 99 21.73 2.13 1.41
N SER A 100 20.82 2.94 0.86
CA SER A 100 20.98 4.39 0.77
C SER A 100 20.93 5.08 2.13
N LEU A 101 20.14 4.57 3.06
CA LEU A 101 19.96 5.15 4.39
C LEU A 101 20.76 4.41 5.46
N ASN A 102 21.47 3.35 5.09
CA ASN A 102 22.24 2.49 5.99
C ASN A 102 21.37 1.93 7.14
N TYR A 103 20.19 1.41 6.78
CA TYR A 103 19.22 0.86 7.72
C TYR A 103 19.39 -0.64 7.92
N ALA A 104 19.12 -1.07 9.15
CA ALA A 104 19.09 -2.46 9.58
C ALA A 104 17.75 -2.78 10.28
N ILE A 105 17.49 -4.08 10.50
CA ILE A 105 16.36 -4.53 11.32
C ILE A 105 16.43 -3.85 12.70
N GLY A 106 15.31 -3.32 13.16
CA GLY A 106 15.17 -2.63 14.44
C GLY A 106 15.37 -1.11 14.38
N ASP A 107 15.86 -0.56 13.26
CA ASP A 107 15.96 0.88 13.08
C ASP A 107 14.57 1.52 12.92
N GLU A 108 14.47 2.79 13.31
CA GLU A 108 13.25 3.56 13.29
C GLU A 108 13.09 4.34 11.98
N VAL A 109 11.85 4.35 11.46
CA VAL A 109 11.43 5.12 10.31
C VAL A 109 10.34 6.10 10.73
N ILE A 110 10.62 7.40 10.59
CA ILE A 110 9.66 8.48 10.87
C ILE A 110 8.98 8.87 9.55
N ILE A 111 7.68 8.63 9.46
CA ILE A 111 6.90 8.91 8.27
C ILE A 111 6.40 10.35 8.29
N SER A 112 6.38 10.94 7.11
CA SER A 112 5.93 12.30 6.86
C SER A 112 4.86 12.32 5.78
N HIS A 113 3.88 13.22 5.91
CA HIS A 113 2.89 13.43 4.86
C HIS A 113 3.49 14.15 3.66
N GLY A 114 3.09 13.71 2.47
CA GLY A 114 3.53 14.27 1.21
C GLY A 114 4.79 13.64 0.65
N THR A 115 5.14 14.01 -0.57
CA THR A 115 6.21 13.39 -1.36
C THR A 115 7.38 14.31 -1.68
N GLY A 116 7.38 15.52 -1.12
CA GLY A 116 8.41 16.53 -1.34
C GLY A 116 9.40 16.68 -0.18
N SER A 117 10.45 17.46 -0.40
CA SER A 117 11.42 17.85 0.62
C SER A 117 10.83 18.75 1.72
N THR A 118 9.65 19.28 1.50
CA THR A 118 8.85 20.06 2.45
C THR A 118 7.68 19.22 2.96
N SER A 119 7.98 18.23 3.80
CA SER A 119 6.91 17.51 4.50
C SER A 119 6.44 18.35 5.69
N PHE A 120 5.18 18.74 5.69
CA PHE A 120 4.61 19.67 6.66
C PHE A 120 4.26 19.07 8.02
N ALA A 121 4.20 17.76 8.14
CA ALA A 121 3.95 17.08 9.41
C ALA A 121 4.74 15.77 9.51
N GLN A 122 5.59 15.67 10.52
CA GLN A 122 6.33 14.45 10.86
C GLN A 122 5.69 13.81 12.09
N HIS A 123 5.43 12.52 12.02
CA HIS A 123 4.92 11.74 13.16
C HIS A 123 6.06 11.16 14.00
N LYS A 124 6.86 12.04 14.60
CA LYS A 124 8.01 11.67 15.44
C LYS A 124 7.61 10.89 16.71
N ASP A 125 6.39 11.05 17.14
CA ASP A 125 5.81 10.37 18.31
C ASP A 125 5.36 8.93 18.04
N LYS A 126 5.36 8.52 16.77
CA LYS A 126 4.91 7.19 16.33
C LYS A 126 5.87 6.63 15.27
N PRO A 127 7.11 6.32 15.63
CA PRO A 127 8.04 5.72 14.67
C PRO A 127 7.60 4.32 14.29
N PHE A 128 7.85 3.96 13.03
CA PHE A 128 7.80 2.57 12.58
C PHE A 128 9.15 1.91 12.82
N VAL A 129 9.14 0.62 13.08
CA VAL A 129 10.37 -0.17 13.29
C VAL A 129 10.56 -1.14 12.13
N ILE A 130 11.75 -1.18 11.56
CA ILE A 130 12.05 -2.08 10.46
C ILE A 130 12.04 -3.53 10.94
N SER A 131 11.08 -4.30 10.43
CA SER A 131 10.93 -5.74 10.70
C SER A 131 11.50 -6.62 9.60
N GLY A 132 11.64 -6.09 8.39
CA GLY A 132 12.12 -6.83 7.24
C GLY A 132 12.78 -5.95 6.18
N ILE A 133 13.73 -6.55 5.46
CA ILE A 133 14.41 -5.95 4.31
C ILE A 133 14.25 -6.91 3.13
N LEU A 134 13.72 -6.42 2.02
CA LEU A 134 13.51 -7.21 0.82
C LEU A 134 14.83 -7.37 0.04
N LYS A 135 14.97 -8.51 -0.64
CA LYS A 135 16.03 -8.68 -1.64
C LYS A 135 15.81 -7.75 -2.82
N HIS A 136 16.90 -7.39 -3.47
CA HIS A 136 16.88 -6.57 -4.69
C HIS A 136 16.01 -7.19 -5.78
N THR A 137 15.15 -6.38 -6.37
CA THR A 137 14.19 -6.79 -7.41
C THR A 137 14.47 -6.17 -8.78
N GLY A 138 15.16 -5.05 -8.83
CA GLY A 138 15.34 -4.23 -10.04
C GLY A 138 14.05 -3.48 -10.44
N THR A 139 13.14 -3.27 -9.49
CA THR A 139 11.85 -2.61 -9.70
C THR A 139 11.66 -1.48 -8.67
N PRO A 140 10.62 -0.64 -8.80
CA PRO A 140 10.31 0.39 -7.80
C PRO A 140 10.09 -0.13 -6.38
N VAL A 141 9.88 -1.43 -6.18
CA VAL A 141 9.83 -2.08 -4.86
C VAL A 141 11.11 -1.80 -4.07
N ASP A 142 12.26 -1.77 -4.73
CA ASP A 142 13.56 -1.54 -4.08
C ASP A 142 13.66 -0.18 -3.39
N ARG A 143 12.88 0.80 -3.86
CA ARG A 143 12.83 2.18 -3.36
C ARG A 143 11.59 2.46 -2.49
N THR A 144 10.85 1.45 -2.10
CA THR A 144 9.58 1.60 -1.37
C THR A 144 9.75 1.16 0.08
N ILE A 145 9.12 1.89 0.98
CA ILE A 145 8.91 1.52 2.39
C ILE A 145 7.49 1.02 2.51
N HIS A 146 7.30 -0.23 2.94
CA HIS A 146 6.01 -0.87 3.08
C HIS A 146 5.59 -0.89 4.54
N VAL A 147 4.36 -0.46 4.82
CA VAL A 147 3.75 -0.49 6.16
C VAL A 147 2.35 -1.06 6.06
N SER A 148 1.77 -1.48 7.18
CA SER A 148 0.37 -1.92 7.19
C SER A 148 -0.60 -0.74 6.99
N LEU A 149 -1.77 -1.01 6.41
CA LEU A 149 -2.84 0.00 6.35
C LEU A 149 -3.25 0.44 7.76
N ALA A 150 -3.31 -0.49 8.72
CA ALA A 150 -3.57 -0.18 10.11
C ALA A 150 -2.52 0.78 10.70
N GLY A 151 -1.26 0.66 10.30
CA GLY A 151 -0.18 1.57 10.69
C GLY A 151 -0.40 2.99 10.18
N ILE A 152 -0.84 3.14 8.92
CA ILE A 152 -1.21 4.44 8.36
C ILE A 152 -2.35 5.07 9.17
N GLU A 153 -3.42 4.32 9.45
CA GLU A 153 -4.54 4.82 10.24
C GLU A 153 -4.12 5.17 11.68
N ALA A 154 -3.32 4.31 12.31
CA ALA A 154 -2.81 4.54 13.67
C ALA A 154 -1.97 5.82 13.79
N MET A 155 -1.26 6.17 12.74
CA MET A 155 -0.49 7.41 12.65
C MET A 155 -1.39 8.65 12.78
N HIS A 156 -2.61 8.60 12.23
CA HIS A 156 -3.56 9.70 12.19
C HIS A 156 -4.44 9.79 13.46
N VAL A 157 -4.49 8.74 14.26
CA VAL A 157 -5.25 8.75 15.51
C VAL A 157 -4.60 9.73 16.49
N ASN A 158 -5.35 10.75 16.86
CA ASN A 158 -4.89 11.79 17.77
C ASN A 158 -4.88 11.25 19.22
N TRP A 159 -3.72 10.85 19.73
CA TRP A 159 -3.55 10.27 21.06
C TRP A 159 -3.99 11.20 22.21
N GLN A 160 -4.05 12.51 22.00
CA GLN A 160 -4.48 13.46 23.01
C GLN A 160 -5.95 13.25 23.45
N GLY A 161 -6.80 12.72 22.58
CA GLY A 161 -8.15 12.30 22.93
C GLY A 161 -8.23 10.95 23.64
N ALA A 162 -7.28 10.06 23.40
CA ALA A 162 -7.26 8.69 23.93
C ALA A 162 -6.70 8.62 25.36
N VAL A 163 -5.80 9.51 25.74
CA VAL A 163 -5.21 9.58 27.10
C VAL A 163 -6.26 10.00 28.15
N LYS A 164 -7.28 10.76 27.76
CA LYS A 164 -8.40 11.11 28.66
C LYS A 164 -9.41 9.98 28.89
N LYS A 165 -9.42 8.95 28.03
CA LYS A 165 -10.22 7.73 28.22
C LYS A 165 -9.37 6.58 28.75
N ARG A 166 -8.87 6.71 29.95
CA ARG A 166 -8.02 5.74 30.67
C ARG A 166 -8.72 4.38 30.99
N LYS A 167 -9.79 4.00 30.25
CA LYS A 167 -10.53 2.74 30.41
C LYS A 167 -10.64 1.89 29.14
N ALA A 168 -9.92 2.19 28.09
CA ALA A 168 -9.92 1.36 26.88
C ALA A 168 -8.50 1.21 26.28
N SER A 169 -7.60 0.62 27.05
CA SER A 169 -6.42 -0.04 26.45
C SER A 169 -6.85 -1.39 25.84
N LYS A 170 -7.85 -1.38 24.96
CA LYS A 170 -7.90 -2.42 23.94
C LYS A 170 -6.72 -2.17 23.05
N ALA A 171 -5.77 -3.09 23.03
CA ALA A 171 -4.62 -3.06 22.14
C ALA A 171 -5.08 -2.62 20.75
N LEU A 172 -4.36 -1.67 20.14
CA LEU A 172 -4.58 -1.29 18.76
C LEU A 172 -4.45 -2.57 17.92
N THR A 173 -5.57 -3.10 17.46
CA THR A 173 -5.62 -4.29 16.62
C THR A 173 -5.93 -3.84 15.19
N GLU A 174 -5.40 -4.55 14.21
CA GLU A 174 -5.68 -4.28 12.79
C GLU A 174 -7.18 -4.18 12.49
N SER A 175 -8.01 -4.94 13.21
CA SER A 175 -9.48 -4.92 13.05
C SER A 175 -10.15 -3.61 13.45
N ASN A 176 -9.51 -2.80 14.30
CA ASN A 176 -10.04 -1.53 14.78
C ASN A 176 -9.50 -0.32 13.99
N LEU A 177 -8.58 -0.56 13.06
CA LEU A 177 -7.85 0.45 12.29
C LEU A 177 -8.05 0.21 10.79
N GLN A 178 -9.30 0.19 10.35
CA GLN A 178 -9.62 0.10 8.93
C GLN A 178 -9.56 1.49 8.29
N PRO A 179 -8.97 1.61 7.09
CA PRO A 179 -8.94 2.87 6.37
C PRO A 179 -10.35 3.27 5.90
N GLU A 180 -10.61 4.56 5.80
CA GLU A 180 -11.82 5.06 5.13
C GLU A 180 -11.68 4.95 3.60
N SER A 181 -10.47 5.10 3.10
CA SER A 181 -10.16 5.05 1.66
C SER A 181 -8.75 4.53 1.41
N ILE A 182 -8.53 4.10 0.17
CA ILE A 182 -7.22 3.67 -0.35
C ILE A 182 -6.93 4.36 -1.69
N THR A 183 -5.70 4.34 -2.13
CA THR A 183 -5.29 4.94 -3.42
C THR A 183 -5.67 4.07 -4.60
N ALA A 184 -5.37 2.78 -4.51
CA ALA A 184 -5.59 1.77 -5.56
C ALA A 184 -5.59 0.38 -4.95
N PHE A 185 -5.88 -0.63 -5.77
CA PHE A 185 -5.64 -2.02 -5.39
C PHE A 185 -5.30 -2.89 -6.60
N LEU A 186 -4.56 -3.94 -6.35
CA LEU A 186 -4.23 -4.97 -7.32
C LEU A 186 -5.22 -6.12 -7.19
N VAL A 187 -5.55 -6.76 -8.30
CA VAL A 187 -6.49 -7.89 -8.36
C VAL A 187 -5.87 -9.04 -9.12
N GLY A 188 -5.77 -10.19 -8.46
CA GLY A 188 -5.47 -11.48 -9.09
C GLY A 188 -6.75 -12.23 -9.42
N LEU A 189 -6.81 -12.82 -10.59
CA LEU A 189 -8.01 -13.43 -11.16
C LEU A 189 -7.74 -14.86 -11.64
N ASP A 190 -8.78 -15.69 -11.69
CA ASP A 190 -8.67 -17.12 -12.00
C ASP A 190 -8.26 -17.38 -13.46
N SER A 191 -8.72 -16.54 -14.41
CA SER A 191 -8.46 -16.71 -15.84
C SER A 191 -8.50 -15.38 -16.60
N LYS A 192 -7.99 -15.38 -17.83
CA LYS A 192 -8.06 -14.23 -18.74
C LYS A 192 -9.51 -13.80 -19.03
N ILE A 193 -10.42 -14.78 -19.21
CA ILE A 193 -11.84 -14.48 -19.49
C ILE A 193 -12.48 -13.79 -18.30
N VAL A 194 -12.23 -14.27 -17.09
CA VAL A 194 -12.69 -13.63 -15.85
C VAL A 194 -12.09 -12.22 -15.72
N SER A 195 -10.84 -12.03 -16.14
CA SER A 195 -10.18 -10.73 -16.09
C SER A 195 -10.90 -9.68 -16.94
N PHE A 196 -11.29 -9.99 -18.16
CA PHE A 196 -12.04 -9.05 -19.01
C PHE A 196 -13.44 -8.75 -18.47
N LYS A 197 -14.13 -9.76 -17.95
CA LYS A 197 -15.44 -9.57 -17.31
C LYS A 197 -15.32 -8.67 -16.08
N MET A 198 -14.32 -8.91 -15.25
CA MET A 198 -14.08 -8.13 -14.05
C MET A 198 -13.67 -6.68 -14.37
N GLN A 199 -12.81 -6.47 -15.36
CA GLN A 199 -12.46 -5.12 -15.84
C GLN A 199 -13.73 -4.35 -16.25
N ARG A 200 -14.62 -4.98 -17.03
CA ARG A 200 -15.87 -4.35 -17.44
C ARG A 200 -16.77 -4.02 -16.25
N TYR A 201 -16.91 -4.98 -15.32
CA TYR A 201 -17.70 -4.79 -14.10
C TYR A 201 -17.20 -3.59 -13.29
N ILE A 202 -15.88 -3.49 -13.07
CA ILE A 202 -15.27 -2.41 -12.31
C ILE A 202 -15.42 -1.08 -13.04
N ASN A 203 -15.20 -1.03 -14.35
CA ASN A 203 -15.33 0.20 -15.12
C ASN A 203 -16.79 0.70 -15.22
N GLN A 204 -17.76 -0.14 -14.95
CA GLN A 204 -19.20 0.16 -14.89
C GLN A 204 -19.74 0.20 -13.45
N TYR A 205 -18.87 0.12 -12.44
CA TYR A 205 -19.26 0.13 -11.05
C TYR A 205 -19.99 1.43 -10.69
N SER A 206 -21.28 1.31 -10.31
CA SER A 206 -22.17 2.48 -10.17
C SER A 206 -21.98 3.27 -8.88
N PRO A 207 -21.63 2.67 -7.72
CA PRO A 207 -21.51 3.43 -6.48
C PRO A 207 -20.39 4.47 -6.50
N GLU A 208 -19.35 4.26 -7.30
CA GLU A 208 -18.17 5.11 -7.37
C GLU A 208 -17.47 4.96 -8.74
N PRO A 209 -16.99 6.06 -9.34
CA PRO A 209 -16.31 5.97 -10.65
C PRO A 209 -14.92 5.36 -10.48
N LEU A 210 -14.75 4.14 -10.97
CA LEU A 210 -13.50 3.37 -10.93
C LEU A 210 -12.94 3.14 -12.33
N LEU A 211 -11.65 2.84 -12.38
CA LEU A 211 -10.92 2.42 -13.57
C LEU A 211 -10.10 1.16 -13.26
N ALA A 212 -10.29 0.12 -14.05
CA ALA A 212 -9.48 -1.10 -14.02
C ALA A 212 -8.66 -1.20 -15.31
N ILE A 213 -7.35 -1.43 -15.17
CA ILE A 213 -6.41 -1.57 -16.28
C ILE A 213 -5.63 -2.89 -16.22
N PHE A 214 -5.21 -3.36 -17.39
CA PHE A 214 -4.17 -4.38 -17.51
C PHE A 214 -2.82 -3.69 -17.63
N PRO A 215 -1.86 -3.91 -16.72
CA PRO A 215 -0.56 -3.22 -16.75
C PRO A 215 0.17 -3.38 -18.08
N GLY A 216 0.14 -4.59 -18.66
CA GLY A 216 0.82 -4.87 -19.91
C GLY A 216 0.20 -4.21 -21.15
N ILE A 217 -1.06 -3.79 -21.09
CA ILE A 217 -1.76 -3.11 -22.21
C ILE A 217 -1.63 -1.60 -22.10
N ALA A 218 -1.51 -1.07 -20.88
CA ALA A 218 -1.40 0.37 -20.65
C ALA A 218 -0.06 0.98 -21.12
N LEU A 219 0.92 0.13 -21.45
CA LEU A 219 2.25 0.53 -21.94
C LEU A 219 2.38 0.47 -23.48
N HIS A 220 1.33 0.07 -24.19
CA HIS A 220 1.23 0.06 -25.64
C HIS A 220 0.20 1.09 -26.10
#